data_8d9f8b21f02948d1ea26972d59a6efb1
#
_entry.id   8d9f8b21f02948d1ea26972d59a6efb1
#
_cell.length_a   1.000
_cell.length_b   1.000
_cell.length_c   1.000
_cell.angle_alpha   90.00
_cell.angle_beta   90.00
_cell.angle_gamma   90.00
#
_symmetry.space_group_name_H-M   'P 1'
#
loop_
_entity.id
_entity.type
_entity.pdbx_description
1 polymer ?
#
loop_
_entity_poly.entity_id
_entity_poly.type
_entity_poly.pdbx_seq_one_letter_code
_entity_poly.pdbx_strand_id
1 'polypeptide(L)'
;MMHASQSRELRIIPIPLPDEIQPGDSLAEKLFRALKHHKLSLRKGDILVVKHKIVSKAEGQFVQLDGIKASANSRAWARRYHLDARLTSLALAESRRIVRRRRGVLITETRHGLICANSGVDVSNVNGGRHALLLPEDPDHSAAQLHRQLKKYLHLAIPVIITDSFGRPWREGLTEVAIGIAGMEALHDYRGRRDPRGYTLRATVDAVADELACAAGLVCGKLARTPACIIRGFRYRPGRGSARDLIRPATADLFR
;
A
#
# COMPACT_ATOMS: atom_id res chain seq x y z
N MET A 1 19.35 38.52 3.87
CA MET A 1 17.88 38.48 3.62
C MET A 1 17.41 37.06 3.80
N MET A 2 16.75 36.79 4.90
CA MET A 2 16.11 35.49 5.14
C MET A 2 14.88 35.40 4.21
N HIS A 3 14.98 34.56 3.16
CA HIS A 3 13.78 34.19 2.41
C HIS A 3 12.79 33.55 3.40
N ALA A 4 11.71 34.24 3.70
CA ALA A 4 10.58 33.68 4.40
C ALA A 4 10.18 32.41 3.67
N SER A 5 10.34 31.25 4.34
CA SER A 5 9.82 29.97 3.88
C SER A 5 8.32 30.15 3.81
N GLN A 6 7.76 30.36 2.61
CA GLN A 6 6.32 30.23 2.43
C GLN A 6 5.93 28.86 2.96
N SER A 7 5.13 28.85 4.01
CA SER A 7 4.55 27.64 4.58
C SER A 7 3.79 26.93 3.46
N ARG A 8 4.26 25.73 3.08
CA ARG A 8 3.61 24.98 2.01
C ARG A 8 2.45 24.23 2.58
N GLU A 9 1.28 24.54 2.10
CA GLU A 9 0.08 23.76 2.39
C GLU A 9 0.20 22.37 1.75
N LEU A 10 -0.03 21.32 2.54
CA LEU A 10 -0.23 19.96 2.07
C LEU A 10 -1.74 19.66 2.05
N ARG A 11 -2.27 19.31 0.89
CA ARG A 11 -3.69 18.96 0.73
C ARG A 11 -3.83 17.51 0.35
N ILE A 12 -4.72 16.80 1.05
CA ILE A 12 -5.08 15.42 0.76
C ILE A 12 -6.53 15.42 0.30
N ILE A 13 -6.76 15.10 -0.98
CA ILE A 13 -8.04 15.24 -1.65
C ILE A 13 -8.57 13.84 -1.95
N PRO A 14 -9.66 13.38 -1.30
CA PRO A 14 -10.23 12.08 -1.52
C PRO A 14 -10.81 11.95 -2.94
N ILE A 15 -10.71 10.75 -3.52
CA ILE A 15 -11.35 10.37 -4.78
C ILE A 15 -12.34 9.26 -4.48
N PRO A 16 -13.64 9.58 -4.28
CA PRO A 16 -14.65 8.55 -4.13
C PRO A 16 -14.81 7.73 -5.39
N LEU A 17 -14.94 6.42 -5.23
CA LEU A 17 -15.25 5.48 -6.31
C LEU A 17 -16.56 4.77 -5.95
N PRO A 18 -17.70 5.23 -6.48
CA PRO A 18 -19.01 4.66 -6.15
C PRO A 18 -19.17 3.25 -6.71
N ASP A 19 -18.58 2.99 -7.90
CA ASP A 19 -18.69 1.72 -8.59
C ASP A 19 -17.76 0.67 -7.98
N GLU A 20 -18.28 -0.56 -7.86
CA GLU A 20 -17.47 -1.71 -7.49
C GLU A 20 -16.44 -2.01 -8.59
N ILE A 21 -15.21 -2.32 -8.20
CA ILE A 21 -14.17 -2.75 -9.14
C ILE A 21 -14.30 -4.25 -9.37
N GLN A 22 -14.35 -4.63 -10.65
CA GLN A 22 -14.44 -6.00 -11.10
C GLN A 22 -13.14 -6.48 -11.75
N PRO A 23 -12.86 -7.78 -11.77
CA PRO A 23 -11.74 -8.34 -12.52
C PRO A 23 -11.73 -7.89 -13.99
N GLY A 24 -10.58 -7.43 -14.47
CA GLY A 24 -10.41 -6.93 -15.84
C GLY A 24 -10.77 -5.45 -16.04
N ASP A 25 -11.30 -4.77 -15.03
CA ASP A 25 -11.58 -3.33 -15.12
C ASP A 25 -10.30 -2.52 -15.37
N SER A 26 -10.38 -1.52 -16.25
CA SER A 26 -9.33 -0.51 -16.39
C SER A 26 -9.40 0.46 -15.22
N LEU A 27 -8.53 0.25 -14.20
CA LEU A 27 -8.50 1.10 -13.02
C LEU A 27 -8.18 2.56 -13.38
N ALA A 28 -7.30 2.78 -14.36
CA ALA A 28 -6.99 4.13 -14.85
C ALA A 28 -8.20 4.84 -15.42
N GLU A 29 -9.02 4.14 -16.19
CA GLU A 29 -10.26 4.68 -16.77
C GLU A 29 -11.28 5.00 -15.67
N LYS A 30 -11.49 4.08 -14.72
CA LYS A 30 -12.41 4.30 -13.59
C LYS A 30 -12.00 5.49 -12.74
N LEU A 31 -10.71 5.61 -12.42
CA LEU A 31 -10.17 6.77 -11.72
C LEU A 31 -10.34 8.07 -12.53
N PHE A 32 -10.09 8.04 -13.82
CA PHE A 32 -10.26 9.20 -14.68
C PHE A 32 -11.75 9.65 -14.74
N ARG A 33 -12.68 8.70 -14.85
CA ARG A 33 -14.13 8.98 -14.81
C ARG A 33 -14.53 9.56 -13.44
N ALA A 34 -14.02 9.01 -12.32
CA ALA A 34 -14.29 9.52 -10.98
C ALA A 34 -13.77 10.96 -10.81
N LEU A 35 -12.55 11.24 -11.27
CA LEU A 35 -12.00 12.61 -11.26
C LEU A 35 -12.91 13.59 -11.99
N LYS A 36 -13.39 13.23 -13.19
CA LYS A 36 -14.34 14.07 -13.95
C LYS A 36 -15.67 14.25 -13.22
N HIS A 37 -16.25 13.17 -12.70
CA HIS A 37 -17.54 13.19 -11.99
C HIS A 37 -17.49 14.12 -10.77
N HIS A 38 -16.42 14.05 -10.00
CA HIS A 38 -16.24 14.89 -8.79
C HIS A 38 -15.62 16.25 -9.07
N LYS A 39 -15.45 16.65 -10.34
CA LYS A 39 -14.80 17.90 -10.76
C LYS A 39 -13.41 18.08 -10.14
N LEU A 40 -12.71 16.97 -9.92
CA LEU A 40 -11.33 16.95 -9.44
C LEU A 40 -10.36 16.95 -10.64
N SER A 41 -9.24 17.64 -10.48
CA SER A 41 -8.18 17.65 -11.49
C SER A 41 -6.85 17.32 -10.88
N LEU A 42 -6.10 16.43 -11.52
CA LEU A 42 -4.68 16.21 -11.22
C LEU A 42 -3.84 17.29 -11.88
N ARG A 43 -2.80 17.75 -11.18
CA ARG A 43 -1.90 18.81 -11.59
C ARG A 43 -0.44 18.31 -11.56
N LYS A 44 0.45 18.98 -12.26
CA LYS A 44 1.89 18.72 -12.14
C LYS A 44 2.32 18.86 -10.68
N GLY A 45 3.01 17.85 -10.16
CA GLY A 45 3.47 17.81 -8.77
C GLY A 45 2.50 17.09 -7.80
N ASP A 46 1.29 16.72 -8.25
CA ASP A 46 0.42 15.85 -7.46
C ASP A 46 0.95 14.42 -7.42
N ILE A 47 0.56 13.69 -6.38
CA ILE A 47 0.81 12.26 -6.20
C ILE A 47 -0.53 11.57 -6.05
N LEU A 48 -0.75 10.47 -6.75
CA LEU A 48 -1.92 9.61 -6.58
C LEU A 48 -1.60 8.48 -5.62
N VAL A 49 -2.39 8.34 -4.57
CA VAL A 49 -2.32 7.21 -3.65
C VAL A 49 -3.57 6.36 -3.80
N VAL A 50 -3.38 5.04 -3.89
CA VAL A 50 -4.44 4.06 -4.19
C VAL A 50 -4.36 2.90 -3.20
N LYS A 51 -5.49 2.49 -2.64
CA LYS A 51 -5.57 1.27 -1.82
C LYS A 51 -5.37 0.03 -2.68
N HIS A 52 -4.56 -0.93 -2.21
CA HIS A 52 -4.29 -2.16 -2.95
C HIS A 52 -5.56 -2.92 -3.33
N LYS A 53 -6.60 -2.87 -2.52
CA LYS A 53 -7.84 -3.64 -2.75
C LYS A 53 -8.46 -3.39 -4.12
N ILE A 54 -8.50 -2.14 -4.58
CA ILE A 54 -9.07 -1.86 -5.91
C ILE A 54 -8.13 -2.31 -7.03
N VAL A 55 -6.82 -2.31 -6.79
CA VAL A 55 -5.82 -2.87 -7.71
C VAL A 55 -5.97 -4.39 -7.77
N SER A 56 -5.95 -5.06 -6.62
CA SER A 56 -6.12 -6.51 -6.51
C SER A 56 -7.43 -7.00 -7.15
N LYS A 57 -8.53 -6.25 -6.95
CA LYS A 57 -9.82 -6.56 -7.59
C LYS A 57 -9.72 -6.46 -9.11
N ALA A 58 -9.17 -5.38 -9.63
CA ALA A 58 -9.00 -5.17 -11.07
C ALA A 58 -8.12 -6.25 -11.71
N GLU A 59 -7.09 -6.72 -10.99
CA GLU A 59 -6.19 -7.80 -11.41
C GLU A 59 -6.76 -9.20 -11.19
N GLY A 60 -7.98 -9.33 -10.63
CA GLY A 60 -8.63 -10.61 -10.42
C GLY A 60 -8.00 -11.45 -9.30
N GLN A 61 -7.31 -10.82 -8.33
CA GLN A 61 -6.65 -11.49 -7.21
C GLN A 61 -7.65 -12.04 -6.18
N PHE A 62 -8.74 -12.65 -6.66
CA PHE A 62 -9.75 -13.32 -5.85
C PHE A 62 -9.46 -14.79 -5.71
N VAL A 63 -9.63 -15.32 -4.49
CA VAL A 63 -9.57 -16.76 -4.22
C VAL A 63 -10.88 -17.22 -3.62
N GLN A 64 -11.54 -18.17 -4.27
CA GLN A 64 -12.74 -18.81 -3.73
C GLN A 64 -12.34 -19.75 -2.59
N LEU A 65 -12.89 -19.50 -1.38
CA LEU A 65 -12.49 -20.24 -0.18
C LEU A 65 -12.95 -21.69 -0.20
N ASP A 66 -14.08 -21.98 -0.87
CA ASP A 66 -14.65 -23.35 -0.90
C ASP A 66 -13.75 -24.35 -1.64
N GLY A 67 -12.86 -23.87 -2.52
CA GLY A 67 -11.87 -24.71 -3.21
C GLY A 67 -10.62 -25.01 -2.37
N ILE A 68 -10.44 -24.38 -1.22
CA ILE A 68 -9.21 -24.51 -0.43
C ILE A 68 -9.28 -25.73 0.51
N LYS A 69 -8.40 -26.70 0.25
CA LYS A 69 -8.18 -27.84 1.16
C LYS A 69 -7.22 -27.43 2.28
N ALA A 70 -7.77 -27.18 3.47
CA ALA A 70 -6.94 -26.82 4.62
C ALA A 70 -6.02 -27.97 5.05
N SER A 71 -4.75 -27.67 5.34
CA SER A 71 -3.81 -28.65 5.89
C SER A 71 -4.16 -29.07 7.31
N ALA A 72 -3.64 -30.20 7.79
CA ALA A 72 -3.84 -30.65 9.17
C ALA A 72 -3.35 -29.62 10.19
N ASN A 73 -2.21 -29.00 9.94
CA ASN A 73 -1.64 -27.93 10.77
C ASN A 73 -2.52 -26.69 10.80
N SER A 74 -3.05 -26.27 9.65
CA SER A 74 -3.96 -25.13 9.55
C SER A 74 -5.27 -25.40 10.30
N ARG A 75 -5.82 -26.64 10.19
CA ARG A 75 -7.02 -27.04 10.94
C ARG A 75 -6.78 -27.05 12.45
N ALA A 76 -5.64 -27.56 12.91
CA ALA A 76 -5.30 -27.58 14.34
C ALA A 76 -5.13 -26.16 14.89
N TRP A 77 -4.44 -25.28 14.16
CA TRP A 77 -4.29 -23.88 14.52
C TRP A 77 -5.64 -23.15 14.56
N ALA A 78 -6.44 -23.30 13.51
CA ALA A 78 -7.75 -22.67 13.40
C ALA A 78 -8.70 -23.10 14.51
N ARG A 79 -8.77 -24.38 14.84
CA ARG A 79 -9.58 -24.88 15.98
C ARG A 79 -9.18 -24.24 17.30
N ARG A 80 -7.87 -24.13 17.57
CA ARG A 80 -7.36 -23.55 18.81
C ARG A 80 -7.74 -22.08 19.01
N TYR A 81 -7.90 -21.31 17.93
CA TYR A 81 -8.11 -19.88 17.98
C TYR A 81 -9.42 -19.43 17.34
N HIS A 82 -10.33 -20.35 17.04
CA HIS A 82 -11.63 -20.08 16.41
C HIS A 82 -11.53 -19.31 15.09
N LEU A 83 -10.58 -19.72 14.23
CA LEU A 83 -10.31 -19.12 12.92
C LEU A 83 -10.83 -20.00 11.79
N ASP A 84 -10.88 -19.45 10.56
CA ASP A 84 -11.10 -20.24 9.35
C ASP A 84 -9.79 -20.93 8.92
N ALA A 85 -9.81 -22.26 8.88
CA ALA A 85 -8.65 -23.05 8.47
C ALA A 85 -8.24 -22.83 7.01
N ARG A 86 -9.20 -22.46 6.15
CA ARG A 86 -8.97 -22.16 4.73
C ARG A 86 -8.16 -20.89 4.60
N LEU A 87 -8.51 -19.83 5.34
CA LEU A 87 -7.77 -18.56 5.38
C LEU A 87 -6.36 -18.76 5.95
N THR A 88 -6.23 -19.57 7.00
CA THR A 88 -4.91 -19.92 7.54
C THR A 88 -4.05 -20.62 6.50
N SER A 89 -4.60 -21.56 5.75
CA SER A 89 -3.89 -22.27 4.68
C SER A 89 -3.51 -21.35 3.54
N LEU A 90 -4.41 -20.44 3.15
CA LEU A 90 -4.16 -19.45 2.10
C LEU A 90 -3.03 -18.48 2.50
N ALA A 91 -3.09 -17.95 3.73
CA ALA A 91 -2.05 -17.07 4.25
C ALA A 91 -0.67 -17.75 4.27
N LEU A 92 -0.63 -19.05 4.59
CA LEU A 92 0.62 -19.83 4.53
C LEU A 92 1.10 -20.07 3.09
N ALA A 93 0.18 -20.30 2.15
CA ALA A 93 0.52 -20.46 0.73
C ALA A 93 1.09 -19.18 0.11
N GLU A 94 0.61 -17.99 0.55
CA GLU A 94 1.10 -16.68 0.13
C GLU A 94 2.36 -16.23 0.89
N SER A 95 2.88 -17.04 1.84
CA SER A 95 4.06 -16.71 2.63
C SER A 95 5.32 -17.44 2.14
N ARG A 96 6.45 -16.76 2.23
CA ARG A 96 7.78 -17.39 2.15
C ARG A 96 8.14 -18.13 3.43
N ARG A 97 7.78 -17.54 4.58
CA ARG A 97 8.01 -18.10 5.91
C ARG A 97 7.13 -17.46 6.96
N ILE A 98 6.95 -18.17 8.07
CA ILE A 98 6.35 -17.64 9.27
C ILE A 98 7.43 -16.92 10.08
N VAL A 99 7.24 -15.62 10.33
CA VAL A 99 8.11 -14.82 11.21
C VAL A 99 7.71 -15.04 12.66
N ARG A 100 6.40 -15.00 12.95
CA ARG A 100 5.86 -15.24 14.29
C ARG A 100 4.43 -15.75 14.21
N ARG A 101 4.07 -16.63 15.13
CA ARG A 101 2.68 -17.04 15.34
C ARG A 101 2.33 -16.97 16.83
N ARG A 102 1.30 -16.23 17.18
CA ARG A 102 0.89 -16.10 18.57
C ARG A 102 -0.57 -15.65 18.64
N ARG A 103 -1.35 -16.23 19.58
CA ARG A 103 -2.74 -15.85 19.87
C ARG A 103 -3.63 -15.74 18.61
N GLY A 104 -3.50 -16.69 17.70
CA GLY A 104 -4.30 -16.72 16.46
C GLY A 104 -3.81 -15.81 15.34
N VAL A 105 -2.77 -14.98 15.56
CA VAL A 105 -2.19 -14.13 14.54
C VAL A 105 -0.96 -14.80 13.93
N LEU A 106 -0.90 -14.84 12.60
CA LEU A 106 0.26 -15.24 11.81
C LEU A 106 0.95 -13.98 11.29
N ILE A 107 2.16 -13.71 11.74
CA ILE A 107 3.04 -12.73 11.10
C ILE A 107 3.92 -13.49 10.15
N THR A 108 3.83 -13.15 8.88
CA THR A 108 4.49 -13.87 7.78
C THR A 108 5.29 -12.90 6.93
N GLU A 109 6.31 -13.43 6.28
CA GLU A 109 6.98 -12.75 5.17
C GLU A 109 6.30 -13.19 3.88
N THR A 110 5.72 -12.25 3.16
CA THR A 110 5.06 -12.49 1.88
C THR A 110 6.08 -12.81 0.78
N ARG A 111 5.60 -13.29 -0.38
CA ARG A 111 6.45 -13.44 -1.58
C ARG A 111 7.09 -12.13 -2.04
N HIS A 112 6.50 -10.99 -1.71
CA HIS A 112 7.04 -9.64 -2.00
C HIS A 112 8.13 -9.21 -1.01
N GLY A 113 8.34 -9.95 0.10
CA GLY A 113 9.27 -9.60 1.17
C GLY A 113 8.65 -8.72 2.27
N LEU A 114 7.37 -8.40 2.18
CA LEU A 114 6.65 -7.65 3.19
C LEU A 114 6.40 -8.51 4.42
N ILE A 115 6.59 -7.95 5.62
CA ILE A 115 6.26 -8.64 6.88
C ILE A 115 4.96 -8.07 7.42
N CYS A 116 3.91 -8.87 7.36
CA CYS A 116 2.57 -8.46 7.76
C CYS A 116 1.75 -9.62 8.34
N ALA A 117 0.58 -9.31 8.88
CA ALA A 117 -0.35 -10.31 9.36
C ALA A 117 -0.99 -11.06 8.19
N ASN A 118 -1.06 -12.39 8.31
CA ASN A 118 -1.76 -13.29 7.38
C ASN A 118 -1.39 -13.08 5.90
N SER A 119 -0.15 -12.71 5.60
CA SER A 119 0.36 -12.45 4.24
C SER A 119 -0.45 -11.40 3.45
N GLY A 120 -1.16 -10.48 4.13
CA GLY A 120 -2.05 -9.53 3.47
C GLY A 120 -3.34 -10.12 2.90
N VAL A 121 -3.65 -11.39 3.20
CA VAL A 121 -4.92 -12.02 2.80
C VAL A 121 -6.06 -11.34 3.53
N ASP A 122 -7.03 -10.80 2.80
CA ASP A 122 -8.17 -10.06 3.35
C ASP A 122 -9.50 -10.65 2.84
N VAL A 123 -10.48 -10.72 3.72
CA VAL A 123 -11.86 -11.13 3.42
C VAL A 123 -12.87 -9.99 3.56
N SER A 124 -12.42 -8.83 4.03
CA SER A 124 -13.30 -7.68 4.22
C SER A 124 -13.66 -7.03 2.88
N ASN A 125 -14.94 -6.69 2.71
CA ASN A 125 -15.48 -6.12 1.47
C ASN A 125 -15.33 -7.03 0.24
N VAL A 126 -15.37 -8.36 0.44
CA VAL A 126 -15.22 -9.36 -0.62
C VAL A 126 -16.40 -10.34 -0.55
N ASN A 127 -17.39 -10.18 -1.43
CA ASN A 127 -18.53 -11.09 -1.66
C ASN A 127 -19.06 -11.84 -0.43
N GLY A 128 -19.33 -11.13 0.67
CA GLY A 128 -19.93 -11.72 1.88
C GLY A 128 -19.09 -12.82 2.55
N GLY A 129 -17.75 -12.78 2.40
CA GLY A 129 -16.83 -13.69 3.07
C GLY A 129 -16.62 -15.05 2.37
N ARG A 130 -17.18 -15.25 1.17
CA ARG A 130 -16.96 -16.48 0.37
C ARG A 130 -15.64 -16.46 -0.40
N HIS A 131 -15.06 -15.28 -0.60
CA HIS A 131 -13.79 -15.09 -1.28
C HIS A 131 -12.79 -14.39 -0.38
N ALA A 132 -11.53 -14.65 -0.59
CA ALA A 132 -10.42 -13.85 -0.08
C ALA A 132 -9.83 -13.02 -1.22
N LEU A 133 -9.25 -11.89 -0.87
CA LEU A 133 -8.51 -11.03 -1.77
C LEU A 133 -7.03 -11.09 -1.38
N LEU A 134 -6.17 -11.35 -2.36
CA LEU A 134 -4.72 -11.33 -2.21
C LEU A 134 -4.16 -9.95 -2.53
N LEU A 135 -2.91 -9.71 -2.16
CA LEU A 135 -2.15 -8.57 -2.65
C LEU A 135 -1.99 -8.66 -4.18
N PRO A 136 -1.76 -7.53 -4.88
CA PRO A 136 -1.35 -7.56 -6.29
C PRO A 136 -0.15 -8.48 -6.50
N GLU A 137 -0.03 -9.13 -7.64
CA GLU A 137 1.06 -10.07 -7.89
C GLU A 137 2.44 -9.40 -7.84
N ASP A 138 2.56 -8.22 -8.44
CA ASP A 138 3.72 -7.32 -8.33
C ASP A 138 3.20 -5.88 -8.15
N PRO A 139 3.11 -5.38 -6.91
CA PRO A 139 2.55 -4.05 -6.65
C PRO A 139 3.32 -2.90 -7.28
N ASP A 140 4.65 -3.01 -7.44
CA ASP A 140 5.46 -1.99 -8.14
C ASP A 140 5.14 -1.98 -9.64
N HIS A 141 4.98 -3.17 -10.25
CA HIS A 141 4.54 -3.28 -11.64
C HIS A 141 3.14 -2.69 -11.83
N SER A 142 2.21 -2.98 -10.92
CA SER A 142 0.85 -2.44 -10.92
C SER A 142 0.86 -0.92 -10.82
N ALA A 143 1.68 -0.35 -9.91
CA ALA A 143 1.85 1.09 -9.79
C ALA A 143 2.42 1.70 -11.09
N ALA A 144 3.44 1.07 -11.68
CA ALA A 144 4.03 1.53 -12.93
C ALA A 144 3.05 1.43 -14.11
N GLN A 145 2.22 0.38 -14.15
CA GLN A 145 1.18 0.23 -15.16
C GLN A 145 0.12 1.33 -15.03
N LEU A 146 -0.37 1.57 -13.82
CA LEU A 146 -1.35 2.63 -13.54
C LEU A 146 -0.78 4.02 -13.88
N HIS A 147 0.46 4.29 -13.48
CA HIS A 147 1.19 5.52 -13.83
C HIS A 147 1.24 5.74 -15.35
N ARG A 148 1.61 4.72 -16.13
CA ARG A 148 1.66 4.80 -17.60
C ARG A 148 0.28 5.01 -18.23
N GLN A 149 -0.73 4.29 -17.73
CA GLN A 149 -2.10 4.40 -18.25
C GLN A 149 -2.70 5.78 -17.96
N LEU A 150 -2.54 6.29 -16.74
CA LEU A 150 -3.00 7.63 -16.36
C LEU A 150 -2.33 8.73 -17.20
N LYS A 151 -1.04 8.57 -17.52
CA LYS A 151 -0.34 9.52 -18.41
C LYS A 151 -1.02 9.64 -19.78
N LYS A 152 -1.60 8.54 -20.32
CA LYS A 152 -2.33 8.57 -21.61
C LYS A 152 -3.64 9.38 -21.50
N TYR A 153 -4.36 9.28 -20.38
CA TYR A 153 -5.62 10.00 -20.16
C TYR A 153 -5.42 11.46 -19.78
N LEU A 154 -4.37 11.76 -19.05
CA LEU A 154 -4.16 13.08 -18.42
C LEU A 154 -3.16 13.95 -19.19
N HIS A 155 -2.38 13.36 -20.11
CA HIS A 155 -1.19 13.99 -20.70
C HIS A 155 -0.20 14.52 -19.68
N LEU A 156 -0.19 13.91 -18.49
CA LEU A 156 0.58 14.34 -17.32
C LEU A 156 1.10 13.09 -16.58
N ALA A 157 2.39 13.10 -16.28
CA ALA A 157 3.01 12.04 -15.47
C ALA A 157 2.78 12.34 -13.99
N ILE A 158 2.01 11.46 -13.31
CA ILE A 158 1.68 11.55 -11.89
C ILE A 158 2.27 10.33 -11.18
N PRO A 159 3.11 10.50 -10.14
CA PRO A 159 3.53 9.38 -9.30
C PRO A 159 2.35 8.64 -8.70
N VAL A 160 2.50 7.33 -8.59
CA VAL A 160 1.49 6.43 -8.02
C VAL A 160 2.08 5.68 -6.84
N ILE A 161 1.36 5.64 -5.73
CA ILE A 161 1.65 4.80 -4.56
C ILE A 161 0.47 3.87 -4.34
N ILE A 162 0.73 2.57 -4.23
CA ILE A 162 -0.26 1.56 -3.80
C ILE A 162 -0.01 1.27 -2.34
N THR A 163 -1.09 1.26 -1.51
CA THR A 163 -0.97 1.12 -0.06
C THR A 163 -1.74 -0.07 0.49
N ASP A 164 -1.26 -0.59 1.61
CA ASP A 164 -2.00 -1.50 2.48
C ASP A 164 -1.88 -1.08 3.95
N SER A 165 -2.74 -1.65 4.80
CA SER A 165 -2.81 -1.31 6.23
C SER A 165 -2.12 -2.37 7.06
N PHE A 166 -1.00 -2.03 7.69
CA PHE A 166 -0.22 -2.96 8.52
C PHE A 166 -0.29 -2.61 10.00
N GLY A 167 -0.27 -3.66 10.84
CA GLY A 167 0.08 -3.54 12.24
C GLY A 167 1.57 -3.20 12.40
N ARG A 168 1.92 -2.64 13.54
CA ARG A 168 3.30 -2.24 13.84
C ARG A 168 3.78 -2.92 15.12
N PRO A 169 5.04 -3.35 15.18
CA PRO A 169 5.64 -3.78 16.45
C PRO A 169 5.52 -2.70 17.53
N TRP A 170 5.21 -3.11 18.76
CA TRP A 170 5.14 -2.28 19.98
C TRP A 170 4.18 -1.08 19.95
N ARG A 171 3.33 -0.96 18.97
CA ARG A 171 2.34 0.12 18.90
C ARG A 171 0.97 -0.43 18.52
N GLU A 172 -0.06 0.07 19.17
CA GLU A 172 -1.45 -0.22 18.83
C GLU A 172 -1.86 0.48 17.53
N GLY A 173 -2.85 -0.09 16.86
CA GLY A 173 -3.44 0.43 15.64
C GLY A 173 -2.69 0.06 14.37
N LEU A 174 -3.39 0.21 13.24
CA LEU A 174 -2.86 0.01 11.90
C LEU A 174 -2.42 1.35 11.31
N THR A 175 -1.41 1.31 10.44
CA THR A 175 -1.06 2.44 9.57
C THR A 175 -1.01 1.96 8.13
N GLU A 176 -1.19 2.89 7.20
CA GLU A 176 -0.93 2.60 5.80
C GLU A 176 0.57 2.53 5.55
N VAL A 177 0.98 1.62 4.70
CA VAL A 177 2.35 1.50 4.18
C VAL A 177 2.32 1.42 2.67
N ALA A 178 3.35 1.92 2.02
CA ALA A 178 3.52 1.79 0.58
C ALA A 178 3.97 0.38 0.23
N ILE A 179 3.23 -0.31 -0.62
CA ILE A 179 3.55 -1.65 -1.10
C ILE A 179 3.88 -1.68 -2.58
N GLY A 180 3.61 -0.59 -3.32
CA GLY A 180 3.98 -0.41 -4.72
C GLY A 180 4.15 1.06 -5.05
N ILE A 181 5.18 1.41 -5.83
CA ILE A 181 5.56 2.80 -6.12
C ILE A 181 5.94 2.94 -7.59
N ALA A 182 5.57 4.07 -8.19
CA ALA A 182 6.03 4.46 -9.52
C ALA A 182 6.17 5.97 -9.66
N GLY A 183 7.20 6.43 -10.37
CA GLY A 183 7.39 7.83 -10.76
C GLY A 183 8.04 8.73 -9.72
N MET A 184 8.41 8.19 -8.54
CA MET A 184 9.12 8.92 -7.50
C MET A 184 10.05 8.01 -6.71
N GLU A 185 11.04 8.59 -6.01
CA GLU A 185 11.86 7.87 -5.04
C GLU A 185 11.05 7.52 -3.79
N ALA A 186 11.28 6.30 -3.25
CA ALA A 186 10.61 5.81 -2.04
C ALA A 186 11.14 6.46 -0.76
N LEU A 187 12.43 6.79 -0.77
CA LEU A 187 13.20 7.26 0.36
C LEU A 187 13.74 8.67 0.11
N HIS A 188 13.90 9.43 1.18
CA HIS A 188 14.65 10.67 1.16
C HIS A 188 15.90 10.55 2.03
N ASP A 189 17.05 10.41 1.38
CA ASP A 189 18.33 10.26 2.06
C ASP A 189 18.92 11.65 2.40
N TYR A 190 19.14 11.89 3.69
CA TYR A 190 19.78 13.08 4.23
C TYR A 190 21.24 12.84 4.66
N ARG A 191 21.73 11.62 4.56
CA ARG A 191 23.10 11.30 4.96
C ARG A 191 24.10 12.16 4.21
N GLY A 192 25.10 12.67 4.94
CA GLY A 192 26.10 13.59 4.43
C GLY A 192 25.66 15.06 4.32
N ARG A 193 24.38 15.38 4.55
CA ARG A 193 23.89 16.75 4.59
C ARG A 193 24.12 17.36 5.97
N ARG A 194 24.26 18.69 6.00
CA ARG A 194 24.36 19.44 7.26
C ARG A 194 22.98 19.98 7.66
N ASP A 195 22.67 19.87 8.95
CA ASP A 195 21.52 20.53 9.53
C ASP A 195 21.75 22.07 9.65
N PRO A 196 20.73 22.86 10.05
CA PRO A 196 20.86 24.30 10.20
C PRO A 196 21.92 24.77 11.19
N ARG A 197 22.39 23.87 12.08
CA ARG A 197 23.44 24.14 13.07
C ARG A 197 24.80 23.58 12.68
N GLY A 198 24.93 23.04 11.45
CA GLY A 198 26.20 22.54 10.91
C GLY A 198 26.51 21.07 11.23
N TYR A 199 25.65 20.34 11.96
CA TYR A 199 25.85 18.91 12.23
C TYR A 199 25.61 18.07 10.98
N THR A 200 26.54 17.18 10.65
CA THR A 200 26.41 16.27 9.49
C THR A 200 25.55 15.07 9.86
N LEU A 201 24.40 14.93 9.19
CA LEU A 201 23.47 13.80 9.37
C LEU A 201 24.14 12.51 8.88
N ARG A 202 24.21 11.48 9.73
CA ARG A 202 24.92 10.22 9.42
C ARG A 202 23.99 9.05 9.10
N ALA A 203 22.77 9.05 9.62
CA ALA A 203 21.86 7.91 9.54
C ALA A 203 20.43 8.27 9.09
N THR A 204 20.14 9.55 8.89
CA THR A 204 18.78 10.01 8.62
C THR A 204 18.36 9.70 7.19
N VAL A 205 17.37 8.82 7.06
CA VAL A 205 16.68 8.48 5.82
C VAL A 205 15.19 8.40 6.12
N ASP A 206 14.39 9.23 5.46
CA ASP A 206 12.94 9.24 5.66
C ASP A 206 12.25 8.34 4.64
N ALA A 207 11.28 7.54 5.11
CA ALA A 207 10.44 6.67 4.28
C ALA A 207 9.26 7.48 3.72
N VAL A 208 9.56 8.43 2.83
CA VAL A 208 8.55 9.40 2.34
C VAL A 208 7.35 8.75 1.68
N ALA A 209 7.51 7.60 1.06
CA ALA A 209 6.37 6.89 0.48
C ALA A 209 5.43 6.34 1.55
N ASP A 210 5.96 5.87 2.70
CA ASP A 210 5.13 5.43 3.83
C ASP A 210 4.45 6.61 4.53
N GLU A 211 5.13 7.76 4.67
CA GLU A 211 4.53 8.98 5.20
C GLU A 211 3.35 9.45 4.34
N LEU A 212 3.50 9.42 3.01
CA LEU A 212 2.42 9.74 2.07
C LEU A 212 1.30 8.70 2.13
N ALA A 213 1.62 7.42 2.27
CA ALA A 213 0.63 6.36 2.49
C ALA A 213 -0.17 6.59 3.77
N CYS A 214 0.51 6.90 4.88
CA CYS A 214 -0.14 7.23 6.16
C CYS A 214 -1.05 8.45 6.04
N ALA A 215 -0.59 9.51 5.37
CA ALA A 215 -1.39 10.71 5.13
C ALA A 215 -2.66 10.41 4.32
N ALA A 216 -2.56 9.57 3.28
CA ALA A 216 -3.70 9.09 2.51
C ALA A 216 -4.70 8.30 3.37
N GLY A 217 -4.20 7.51 4.33
CA GLY A 217 -5.02 6.75 5.26
C GLY A 217 -6.00 7.58 6.05
N LEU A 218 -5.64 8.83 6.38
CA LEU A 218 -6.50 9.75 7.16
C LEU A 218 -7.80 10.12 6.43
N VAL A 219 -7.78 10.21 5.10
CA VAL A 219 -8.96 10.60 4.31
C VAL A 219 -9.65 9.43 3.63
N CYS A 220 -8.90 8.37 3.27
CA CYS A 220 -9.49 7.20 2.62
C CYS A 220 -10.34 6.37 3.59
N GLY A 221 -9.91 6.24 4.85
CA GLY A 221 -10.63 5.48 5.87
C GLY A 221 -10.91 4.04 5.47
N LYS A 222 -11.90 3.42 6.13
CA LYS A 222 -12.31 2.01 5.89
C LYS A 222 -13.75 1.88 5.34
N LEU A 223 -14.60 2.86 5.57
CA LEU A 223 -16.05 2.78 5.29
C LEU A 223 -16.53 3.78 4.23
N ALA A 224 -15.71 4.77 3.87
CA ALA A 224 -16.11 5.92 3.06
C ALA A 224 -16.18 5.66 1.55
N ARG A 225 -15.93 4.44 1.06
CA ARG A 225 -15.81 4.11 -0.38
C ARG A 225 -14.87 5.05 -1.13
N THR A 226 -13.80 5.46 -0.46
CA THR A 226 -12.79 6.39 -0.98
C THR A 226 -11.45 5.67 -1.05
N PRO A 227 -11.24 4.80 -2.05
CA PRO A 227 -10.04 3.96 -2.11
C PRO A 227 -8.83 4.65 -2.74
N ALA A 228 -8.94 5.93 -3.08
CA ALA A 228 -7.85 6.70 -3.66
C ALA A 228 -7.89 8.15 -3.18
N CYS A 229 -6.74 8.83 -3.22
CA CYS A 229 -6.66 10.27 -2.98
C CYS A 229 -5.53 10.91 -3.78
N ILE A 230 -5.62 12.24 -3.92
CA ILE A 230 -4.56 13.09 -4.47
C ILE A 230 -3.82 13.71 -3.29
N ILE A 231 -2.50 13.62 -3.26
CA ILE A 231 -1.66 14.42 -2.37
C ILE A 231 -1.04 15.55 -3.18
N ARG A 232 -1.30 16.78 -2.76
CA ARG A 232 -0.88 18.01 -3.42
C ARG A 232 -0.05 18.87 -2.49
N GLY A 233 1.03 19.47 -3.01
CA GLY A 233 1.90 20.39 -2.25
C GLY A 233 3.18 19.74 -1.73
N PHE A 234 3.29 18.40 -1.69
CA PHE A 234 4.52 17.70 -1.35
C PHE A 234 5.53 17.76 -2.50
N ARG A 235 6.79 18.07 -2.21
CA ARG A 235 7.88 18.01 -3.18
C ARG A 235 8.57 16.64 -3.13
N TYR A 236 8.16 15.75 -4.01
CA TYR A 236 8.84 14.47 -4.17
C TYR A 236 10.05 14.58 -5.11
N ARG A 237 10.94 13.62 -5.04
CA ARG A 237 12.01 13.42 -6.03
C ARG A 237 11.48 12.49 -7.12
N PRO A 238 11.41 12.94 -8.39
CA PRO A 238 11.11 12.04 -9.49
C PRO A 238 12.19 10.96 -9.57
N GLY A 239 11.76 9.70 -9.83
CA GLY A 239 12.70 8.59 -9.89
C GLY A 239 12.03 7.28 -10.25
N ARG A 240 12.80 6.21 -10.14
CA ARG A 240 12.37 4.83 -10.36
C ARG A 240 12.32 4.05 -9.03
N GLY A 241 11.93 4.73 -7.95
CA GLY A 241 11.80 4.11 -6.64
C GLY A 241 10.81 2.95 -6.66
N SER A 242 11.01 2.03 -5.76
CA SER A 242 10.26 0.79 -5.59
C SER A 242 9.89 0.64 -4.12
N ALA A 243 8.78 -0.01 -3.82
CA ALA A 243 8.45 -0.36 -2.44
C ALA A 243 9.48 -1.34 -1.83
N ARG A 244 10.23 -2.05 -2.67
CA ARG A 244 11.36 -2.88 -2.21
C ARG A 244 12.46 -2.07 -1.54
N ASP A 245 12.63 -0.79 -1.90
CA ASP A 245 13.61 0.11 -1.27
C ASP A 245 13.30 0.37 0.21
N LEU A 246 12.02 0.19 0.61
CA LEU A 246 11.55 0.32 1.99
C LEU A 246 11.80 -0.95 2.82
N ILE A 247 12.06 -2.08 2.17
CA ILE A 247 12.27 -3.36 2.85
C ILE A 247 13.71 -3.43 3.37
N ARG A 248 13.85 -3.52 4.70
CA ARG A 248 15.17 -3.63 5.32
C ARG A 248 15.80 -4.98 4.98
N PRO A 249 17.06 -5.01 4.52
CA PRO A 249 17.78 -6.26 4.30
C PRO A 249 17.87 -7.09 5.59
N ALA A 250 17.77 -8.41 5.48
CA ALA A 250 17.79 -9.30 6.65
C ALA A 250 19.07 -9.13 7.51
N THR A 251 20.19 -8.80 6.89
CA THR A 251 21.48 -8.54 7.56
C THR A 251 21.49 -7.25 8.39
N ALA A 252 20.56 -6.31 8.11
CA ALA A 252 20.43 -5.04 8.82
C ALA A 252 19.16 -5.01 9.69
N ASP A 253 18.41 -6.12 9.77
CA ASP A 253 17.19 -6.20 10.56
C ASP A 253 17.51 -6.49 12.02
N LEU A 254 17.05 -5.62 12.92
CA LEU A 254 17.26 -5.74 14.37
C LEU A 254 16.15 -6.52 15.09
N PHE A 255 15.11 -6.98 14.36
CA PHE A 255 13.89 -7.55 14.94
C PHE A 255 13.62 -9.00 14.51
N ARG A 256 14.51 -9.59 13.75
CA ARG A 256 14.48 -11.01 13.31
C ARG A 256 15.37 -11.87 14.17
#